data_341deda1ac41d2471fcd9e821c031223
#
_entry.id   341deda1ac41d2471fcd9e821c031223
#
_cell.length_a   1.000
_cell.length_b   1.000
_cell.length_c   1.000
_cell.angle_alpha   90.00
_cell.angle_beta   90.00
_cell.angle_gamma   90.00
#
_symmetry.space_group_name_H-M   'P 1'
#
loop_
_entity.id
_entity.type
_entity.pdbx_description
1 polymer ?
#
loop_
_entity_poly.entity_id
_entity_poly.type
_entity_poly.pdbx_seq_one_letter_code
_entity_poly.pdbx_strand_id
1 'polypeptide(L)'
;IGVRLVGSEMCIRDSLAGAGWDWMPYVPGRLAGITGNAYLAITGDAVMEDPWIRSELPTLQQAELFFSTGIKNVSSAPKEVEVSGVIQPGNITFSKNIRVEGKETVQLSVDKSDFAALVIRNPKLWWPNGYGEPNLYTCKLTCSVDGKISDEKDITFGIKKYEYKMINNVVNYPVLTFFINGQKIYLKGGNWGMSEYLLRCHGKEYETKIKLHKDMNYNMIRLWTGCVTDDEFYDYCDKYG
;
A
#
# COMPACT_ATOMS: atom_id res chain seq x y z
N ILE A 1 6.23 24.26 -12.88
CA ILE A 1 5.23 23.77 -11.93
C ILE A 1 4.39 22.72 -12.65
N GLY A 2 4.59 21.45 -12.30
CA GLY A 2 3.74 20.37 -12.78
C GLY A 2 2.40 20.40 -12.02
N VAL A 3 1.32 20.76 -12.69
CA VAL A 3 -0.01 20.63 -12.14
C VAL A 3 -0.56 19.28 -12.56
N ARG A 4 -0.82 18.40 -11.61
CA ARG A 4 -1.43 17.10 -11.86
C ARG A 4 -2.80 17.03 -11.16
N LEU A 5 -3.83 16.79 -11.93
CA LEU A 5 -5.12 16.40 -11.40
C LEU A 5 -5.04 14.89 -11.12
N VAL A 6 -4.96 14.52 -9.86
CA VAL A 6 -4.98 13.11 -9.45
C VAL A 6 -6.39 12.77 -9.02
N GLY A 7 -7.19 12.35 -9.99
CA GLY A 7 -8.41 11.61 -9.72
C GLY A 7 -8.26 10.27 -10.44
N SER A 8 -8.26 9.15 -9.73
CA SER A 8 -8.23 7.86 -10.38
C SER A 8 -9.56 7.62 -11.10
N GLU A 9 -9.53 7.00 -12.28
CA GLU A 9 -10.74 6.50 -12.93
C GLU A 9 -11.54 5.57 -12.00
N MET A 10 -10.91 4.99 -11.01
CA MET A 10 -11.48 4.15 -9.97
C MET A 10 -12.57 4.89 -9.18
N CYS A 11 -12.33 6.13 -8.75
CA CYS A 11 -13.32 6.92 -8.00
C CYS A 11 -14.63 7.19 -8.77
N ILE A 12 -14.63 7.00 -10.09
CA ILE A 12 -15.80 7.22 -10.95
C ILE A 12 -16.55 5.91 -11.22
N ARG A 13 -15.89 4.75 -11.17
CA ARG A 13 -16.43 3.46 -11.59
C ARG A 13 -16.76 2.50 -10.44
N ASP A 14 -16.11 2.64 -9.32
CA ASP A 14 -16.16 1.64 -8.23
C ASP A 14 -17.49 1.61 -7.49
N SER A 15 -18.26 2.68 -7.58
CA SER A 15 -19.58 2.77 -6.98
C SER A 15 -20.67 1.96 -7.69
N LEU A 16 -20.39 1.39 -8.85
CA LEU A 16 -21.38 0.64 -9.63
C LEU A 16 -21.67 -0.76 -9.08
N ALA A 17 -20.77 -1.32 -8.30
CA ALA A 17 -20.89 -2.70 -7.79
C ALA A 17 -22.00 -2.89 -6.75
N GLY A 18 -22.43 -1.82 -6.10
CA GLY A 18 -23.48 -1.86 -5.09
C GLY A 18 -24.90 -1.67 -5.62
N ALA A 19 -25.07 -1.28 -6.89
CA ALA A 19 -26.38 -0.94 -7.42
C ALA A 19 -27.13 -2.18 -7.95
N GLY A 20 -28.38 -2.37 -7.50
CA GLY A 20 -29.29 -3.35 -8.05
C GLY A 20 -29.21 -4.77 -7.50
N TRP A 21 -28.61 -4.95 -6.31
CA TRP A 21 -28.58 -6.26 -5.62
C TRP A 21 -29.70 -6.38 -4.60
N ASP A 22 -30.27 -7.57 -4.43
CA ASP A 22 -31.43 -7.84 -3.58
C ASP A 22 -31.25 -7.44 -2.11
N TRP A 23 -29.99 -7.38 -1.65
CA TRP A 23 -29.61 -7.05 -0.27
C TRP A 23 -29.21 -5.59 -0.05
N MET A 24 -29.23 -4.77 -1.12
CA MET A 24 -28.98 -3.33 -1.03
C MET A 24 -30.19 -2.53 -1.52
N PRO A 25 -30.62 -1.50 -0.80
CA PRO A 25 -31.67 -0.61 -1.28
C PRO A 25 -31.29 0.01 -2.63
N TYR A 26 -32.23 0.05 -3.55
CA TYR A 26 -32.03 0.73 -4.82
C TYR A 26 -31.85 2.25 -4.60
N VAL A 27 -30.77 2.79 -5.10
CA VAL A 27 -30.53 4.23 -5.13
C VAL A 27 -31.09 4.80 -6.42
N PRO A 28 -32.14 5.64 -6.38
CA PRO A 28 -32.69 6.23 -7.59
C PRO A 28 -31.67 7.19 -8.22
N GLY A 29 -31.44 7.02 -9.51
CA GLY A 29 -30.51 7.84 -10.27
C GLY A 29 -29.23 7.13 -10.66
N ARG A 30 -28.30 7.87 -11.29
CA ARG A 30 -27.00 7.34 -11.69
C ARG A 30 -25.99 7.64 -10.59
N LEU A 31 -25.34 6.61 -10.09
CA LEU A 31 -24.18 6.74 -9.23
C LEU A 31 -22.98 7.10 -10.11
N ALA A 32 -22.80 8.38 -10.39
CA ALA A 32 -21.67 8.88 -11.17
C ALA A 32 -21.17 10.19 -10.56
N GLY A 33 -19.87 10.36 -10.48
CA GLY A 33 -19.25 11.57 -9.96
C GLY A 33 -17.90 11.28 -9.28
N ILE A 34 -17.26 12.34 -8.81
CA ILE A 34 -16.02 12.26 -8.03
C ILE A 34 -16.45 12.07 -6.57
N THR A 35 -16.18 10.87 -6.02
CA THR A 35 -16.52 10.53 -4.62
C THR A 35 -15.34 10.73 -3.67
N GLY A 36 -14.10 10.66 -4.18
CA GLY A 36 -12.88 10.90 -3.41
C GLY A 36 -12.46 12.37 -3.34
N ASN A 37 -11.41 12.63 -2.58
CA ASN A 37 -10.84 13.98 -2.46
C ASN A 37 -10.12 14.38 -3.74
N ALA A 38 -10.36 15.61 -4.21
CA ALA A 38 -9.57 16.23 -5.27
C ALA A 38 -8.52 17.16 -4.63
N TYR A 39 -7.27 17.06 -5.04
CA TYR A 39 -6.19 17.91 -4.54
C TYR A 39 -5.26 18.37 -5.65
N LEU A 40 -4.60 19.49 -5.40
CA LEU A 40 -3.55 20.03 -6.26
C LEU A 40 -2.20 19.73 -5.63
N ALA A 41 -1.36 18.98 -6.32
CA ALA A 41 0.02 18.76 -5.92
C ALA A 41 0.96 19.71 -6.69
N ILE A 42 1.88 20.35 -5.97
CA ILE A 42 2.92 21.21 -6.55
C ILE A 42 4.26 20.53 -6.27
N THR A 43 5.01 20.25 -7.34
CA THR A 43 6.32 19.61 -7.27
C THR A 43 7.35 20.43 -8.04
N GLY A 44 8.63 20.12 -7.86
CA GLY A 44 9.70 20.60 -8.73
C GLY A 44 9.77 19.84 -10.06
N ASP A 45 10.96 19.84 -10.67
CA ASP A 45 11.20 19.26 -12.01
C ASP A 45 11.16 17.71 -12.02
N ALA A 46 11.36 17.05 -10.87
CA ALA A 46 11.32 15.60 -10.76
C ALA A 46 10.22 15.15 -9.80
N VAL A 47 9.50 14.10 -10.17
CA VAL A 47 8.36 13.55 -9.42
C VAL A 47 8.55 12.05 -9.23
N MET A 48 8.27 11.54 -8.03
CA MET A 48 8.22 10.11 -7.75
C MET A 48 6.84 9.55 -8.10
N GLU A 49 6.81 8.52 -8.93
CA GLU A 49 5.59 7.79 -9.31
C GLU A 49 5.61 6.39 -8.68
N ASP A 50 4.51 6.01 -8.04
CA ASP A 50 4.27 4.69 -7.46
C ASP A 50 5.44 4.12 -6.61
N PRO A 51 5.91 4.86 -5.59
CA PRO A 51 6.97 4.38 -4.74
C PRO A 51 6.50 3.16 -3.93
N TRP A 52 7.31 2.10 -3.94
CA TRP A 52 6.96 0.83 -3.32
C TRP A 52 8.14 0.23 -2.55
N ILE A 53 7.87 -0.25 -1.34
CA ILE A 53 8.81 -1.00 -0.51
C ILE A 53 8.25 -2.38 -0.29
N ARG A 54 9.01 -3.39 -0.68
CA ARG A 54 8.72 -4.79 -0.36
C ARG A 54 9.81 -5.38 0.52
N SER A 55 9.47 -6.41 1.26
CA SER A 55 10.40 -7.15 2.09
C SER A 55 10.47 -8.61 1.68
N GLU A 56 11.67 -9.20 1.79
CA GLU A 56 11.88 -10.63 1.80
C GLU A 56 12.40 -11.06 3.16
N LEU A 57 11.99 -12.23 3.62
CA LEU A 57 12.41 -12.80 4.89
C LEU A 57 13.15 -14.13 4.60
N PRO A 58 14.47 -14.10 4.41
CA PRO A 58 15.27 -15.33 4.36
C PRO A 58 15.14 -16.15 5.62
N THR A 59 15.08 -15.47 6.77
CA THR A 59 14.75 -16.03 8.09
C THR A 59 13.86 -15.03 8.87
N LEU A 60 13.24 -15.45 9.95
CA LEU A 60 12.47 -14.54 10.82
C LEU A 60 13.36 -13.49 11.52
N GLN A 61 14.66 -13.73 11.60
CA GLN A 61 15.66 -12.84 12.21
C GLN A 61 16.33 -11.90 11.21
N GLN A 62 16.02 -12.03 9.91
CA GLN A 62 16.60 -11.19 8.88
C GLN A 62 15.55 -10.84 7.82
N ALA A 63 15.39 -9.54 7.58
CA ALA A 63 14.61 -9.01 6.45
C ALA A 63 15.52 -8.30 5.47
N GLU A 64 15.22 -8.42 4.20
CA GLU A 64 15.85 -7.70 3.10
C GLU A 64 14.82 -6.79 2.46
N LEU A 65 15.12 -5.50 2.41
CA LEU A 65 14.20 -4.50 1.83
C LEU A 65 14.58 -4.20 0.39
N PHE A 66 13.57 -3.98 -0.42
CA PHE A 66 13.66 -3.57 -1.82
C PHE A 66 12.79 -2.34 -2.02
N PHE A 67 13.39 -1.29 -2.51
CA PHE A 67 12.69 -0.06 -2.88
C PHE A 67 12.62 0.08 -4.39
N SER A 68 11.51 0.54 -4.93
CA SER A 68 11.38 0.91 -6.33
C SER A 68 10.42 2.08 -6.50
N THR A 69 10.69 2.92 -7.53
CA THR A 69 9.81 4.03 -7.91
C THR A 69 10.11 4.45 -9.34
N GLY A 70 9.12 4.97 -10.04
CA GLY A 70 9.34 5.73 -11.27
C GLY A 70 9.79 7.16 -10.93
N ILE A 71 10.85 7.64 -11.58
CA ILE A 71 11.28 9.04 -11.49
C ILE A 71 10.97 9.72 -12.81
N LYS A 72 10.03 10.64 -12.77
CA LYS A 72 9.59 11.41 -13.94
C LYS A 72 10.19 12.80 -13.92
N ASN A 73 10.89 13.15 -14.99
CA ASN A 73 11.33 14.52 -15.24
C ASN A 73 10.24 15.28 -16.01
N VAL A 74 9.63 16.29 -15.37
CA VAL A 74 8.58 17.10 -15.98
C VAL A 74 9.13 18.31 -16.77
N SER A 75 10.44 18.56 -16.68
CA SER A 75 11.12 19.60 -17.45
C SER A 75 11.48 19.11 -18.88
N SER A 76 11.94 20.00 -19.74
CA SER A 76 12.41 19.64 -21.07
C SER A 76 13.92 19.33 -21.14
N ALA A 77 14.67 19.62 -20.09
CA ALA A 77 16.12 19.39 -20.00
C ALA A 77 16.43 18.16 -19.15
N PRO A 78 17.52 17.43 -19.43
CA PRO A 78 17.98 16.36 -18.56
C PRO A 78 18.24 16.86 -17.13
N LYS A 79 17.96 16.03 -16.12
CA LYS A 79 18.20 16.32 -14.71
C LYS A 79 18.95 15.19 -14.02
N GLU A 80 19.88 15.58 -13.15
CA GLU A 80 20.43 14.68 -12.14
C GLU A 80 19.53 14.74 -10.92
N VAL A 81 18.98 13.59 -10.54
CA VAL A 81 17.98 13.47 -9.49
C VAL A 81 18.55 12.60 -8.37
N GLU A 82 18.58 13.14 -7.17
CA GLU A 82 18.89 12.37 -5.96
C GLU A 82 17.58 11.88 -5.34
N VAL A 83 17.46 10.57 -5.11
CA VAL A 83 16.36 9.96 -4.37
C VAL A 83 16.90 9.37 -3.08
N SER A 84 16.43 9.87 -1.96
CA SER A 84 16.82 9.41 -0.64
C SER A 84 15.64 8.92 0.18
N GLY A 85 15.89 8.00 1.10
CA GLY A 85 14.89 7.46 2.00
C GLY A 85 15.41 7.32 3.42
N VAL A 86 14.53 7.57 4.40
CA VAL A 86 14.77 7.35 5.82
C VAL A 86 13.69 6.46 6.38
N ILE A 87 14.06 5.25 6.82
CA ILE A 87 13.13 4.25 7.34
C ILE A 87 13.16 4.25 8.87
N GLN A 88 11.97 4.29 9.46
CA GLN A 88 11.78 4.19 10.91
C GLN A 88 10.87 2.99 11.26
N PRO A 89 11.09 2.32 12.41
CA PRO A 89 12.20 2.52 13.35
C PRO A 89 13.53 2.00 12.79
N GLY A 90 14.63 2.49 13.33
CA GLY A 90 15.98 2.04 13.01
C GLY A 90 16.85 3.07 12.31
N ASN A 91 16.26 4.19 11.86
CA ASN A 91 16.97 5.27 11.15
C ASN A 91 17.84 4.74 9.99
N ILE A 92 17.25 3.82 9.20
CA ILE A 92 17.90 3.21 8.05
C ILE A 92 17.81 4.16 6.88
N THR A 93 18.95 4.52 6.30
CA THR A 93 19.01 5.50 5.22
C THR A 93 19.59 4.90 3.95
N PHE A 94 19.12 5.40 2.83
CA PHE A 94 19.71 5.17 1.51
C PHE A 94 19.58 6.43 0.65
N SER A 95 20.47 6.60 -0.32
CA SER A 95 20.41 7.69 -1.31
C SER A 95 21.05 7.23 -2.62
N LYS A 96 20.37 7.43 -3.74
CA LYS A 96 20.85 7.04 -5.07
C LYS A 96 20.59 8.16 -6.07
N ASN A 97 21.61 8.48 -6.86
CA ASN A 97 21.50 9.44 -7.96
C ASN A 97 21.10 8.73 -9.25
N ILE A 98 20.27 9.37 -10.02
CA ILE A 98 19.82 8.90 -11.35
C ILE A 98 19.69 10.08 -12.30
N ARG A 99 20.17 9.91 -13.53
CA ARG A 99 19.95 10.87 -14.62
C ARG A 99 18.67 10.54 -15.34
N VAL A 100 17.81 11.54 -15.52
CA VAL A 100 16.52 11.42 -16.22
C VAL A 100 16.45 12.45 -17.34
N GLU A 101 16.28 11.97 -18.56
CA GLU A 101 16.15 12.85 -19.73
C GLU A 101 14.84 13.65 -19.69
N GLY A 102 14.80 14.77 -20.44
CA GLY A 102 13.63 15.67 -20.42
C GLY A 102 12.35 14.97 -20.85
N LYS A 103 11.28 15.10 -20.05
CA LYS A 103 9.95 14.49 -20.28
C LYS A 103 9.92 12.96 -20.16
N GLU A 104 10.98 12.31 -19.72
CA GLU A 104 11.04 10.85 -19.54
C GLU A 104 10.75 10.42 -18.11
N THR A 105 10.41 9.15 -17.95
CA THR A 105 10.30 8.44 -16.67
C THR A 105 11.28 7.27 -16.68
N VAL A 106 12.09 7.17 -15.64
CA VAL A 106 13.06 6.08 -15.45
C VAL A 106 12.72 5.32 -14.17
N GLN A 107 12.78 3.98 -14.23
CA GLN A 107 12.59 3.15 -13.03
C GLN A 107 13.87 3.11 -12.20
N LEU A 108 13.75 3.52 -10.95
CA LEU A 108 14.79 3.40 -9.94
C LEU A 108 14.49 2.20 -9.06
N SER A 109 15.50 1.37 -8.84
CA SER A 109 15.46 0.26 -7.88
C SER A 109 16.67 0.33 -6.95
N VAL A 110 16.45 0.01 -5.69
CA VAL A 110 17.47 -0.01 -4.64
C VAL A 110 17.27 -1.24 -3.78
N ASP A 111 18.34 -1.98 -3.51
CA ASP A 111 18.32 -3.16 -2.67
C ASP A 111 19.59 -3.29 -1.81
N LYS A 112 19.78 -4.44 -1.18
CA LYS A 112 20.93 -4.74 -0.31
C LYS A 112 22.28 -4.70 -1.03
N SER A 113 22.32 -4.84 -2.36
CA SER A 113 23.56 -4.74 -3.14
C SER A 113 24.02 -3.30 -3.30
N ASP A 114 23.05 -2.37 -3.32
CA ASP A 114 23.34 -0.92 -3.28
C ASP A 114 23.64 -0.46 -1.85
N PHE A 115 22.86 -0.91 -0.87
CA PHE A 115 22.97 -0.46 0.54
C PHE A 115 22.79 -1.62 1.53
N ALA A 116 23.87 -2.03 2.17
CA ALA A 116 23.85 -3.09 3.19
C ALA A 116 22.92 -2.77 4.38
N ALA A 117 22.61 -1.50 4.62
CA ALA A 117 21.68 -1.07 5.65
C ALA A 117 20.23 -1.52 5.39
N LEU A 118 19.87 -1.90 4.16
CA LEU A 118 18.56 -2.47 3.81
C LEU A 118 18.40 -3.94 4.24
N VAL A 119 19.43 -4.52 4.87
CA VAL A 119 19.34 -5.79 5.59
C VAL A 119 19.06 -5.50 7.06
N ILE A 120 17.84 -5.75 7.49
CA ILE A 120 17.41 -5.53 8.87
C ILE A 120 17.57 -6.82 9.67
N ARG A 121 18.34 -6.75 10.76
CA ARG A 121 18.48 -7.85 11.71
C ARG A 121 17.43 -7.75 12.82
N ASN A 122 16.80 -8.89 13.16
CA ASN A 122 15.72 -8.98 14.15
C ASN A 122 14.61 -7.95 13.88
N PRO A 123 14.00 -7.94 12.67
CA PRO A 123 12.95 -7.00 12.33
C PRO A 123 11.73 -7.18 13.22
N LYS A 124 10.99 -6.11 13.48
CA LYS A 124 9.64 -6.18 14.04
C LYS A 124 8.70 -6.63 12.92
N LEU A 125 8.28 -7.89 12.98
CA LEU A 125 7.41 -8.46 11.97
C LEU A 125 5.98 -7.96 12.10
N TRP A 126 5.31 -7.77 10.98
CA TRP A 126 3.87 -7.56 10.92
C TRP A 126 3.15 -8.91 11.02
N TRP A 127 2.10 -8.96 11.84
CA TRP A 127 1.27 -10.14 12.02
C TRP A 127 -0.22 -9.79 11.88
N PRO A 128 -1.04 -10.70 11.33
CA PRO A 128 -2.48 -10.53 11.32
C PRO A 128 -3.05 -10.69 12.74
N ASN A 129 -4.21 -10.10 12.96
CA ASN A 129 -4.89 -10.12 14.24
C ASN A 129 -5.03 -11.55 14.84
N GLY A 130 -4.66 -11.70 16.08
CA GLY A 130 -4.66 -12.97 16.83
C GLY A 130 -3.40 -13.83 16.64
N TYR A 131 -2.38 -13.35 15.89
CA TYR A 131 -1.12 -14.06 15.68
C TYR A 131 0.11 -13.29 16.15
N GLY A 132 -0.03 -12.02 16.48
CA GLY A 132 1.04 -11.15 16.96
C GLY A 132 0.70 -9.67 16.73
N GLU A 133 1.71 -8.83 16.87
CA GLU A 133 1.56 -7.39 16.70
C GLU A 133 1.68 -6.98 15.23
N PRO A 134 0.80 -6.12 14.72
CA PRO A 134 0.86 -5.60 13.36
C PRO A 134 1.90 -4.46 13.26
N ASN A 135 3.18 -4.78 13.49
CA ASN A 135 4.23 -3.77 13.48
C ASN A 135 4.40 -3.15 12.10
N LEU A 136 4.44 -1.82 12.07
CA LEU A 136 4.63 -1.04 10.85
C LEU A 136 5.93 -0.25 10.90
N TYR A 137 6.50 -0.04 9.73
CA TYR A 137 7.61 0.85 9.44
C TYR A 137 7.11 2.01 8.60
N THR A 138 7.78 3.14 8.71
CA THR A 138 7.55 4.30 7.84
C THR A 138 8.82 4.63 7.09
N CYS A 139 8.69 5.05 5.84
CA CYS A 139 9.80 5.56 5.05
C CYS A 139 9.44 6.94 4.53
N LYS A 140 10.21 7.94 4.94
CA LYS A 140 10.15 9.26 4.32
C LYS A 140 11.08 9.27 3.11
N LEU A 141 10.53 9.49 1.93
CA LEU A 141 11.24 9.59 0.66
C LEU A 141 11.36 11.05 0.26
N THR A 142 12.52 11.43 -0.23
CA THR A 142 12.79 12.77 -0.76
C THR A 142 13.43 12.63 -2.13
N CYS A 143 12.89 13.34 -3.09
CA CYS A 143 13.44 13.49 -4.43
C CYS A 143 13.98 14.90 -4.59
N SER A 144 15.26 15.07 -4.92
CA SER A 144 15.92 16.35 -5.00
C SER A 144 16.58 16.57 -6.36
N VAL A 145 16.54 17.82 -6.84
CA VAL A 145 17.22 18.28 -8.06
C VAL A 145 18.03 19.53 -7.70
N ASP A 146 19.31 19.54 -8.07
CA ASP A 146 20.23 20.63 -7.75
C ASP A 146 20.25 21.01 -6.24
N GLY A 147 20.16 20.00 -5.36
CA GLY A 147 20.13 20.17 -3.91
C GLY A 147 18.83 20.76 -3.34
N LYS A 148 17.79 20.93 -4.17
CA LYS A 148 16.47 21.39 -3.73
C LYS A 148 15.45 20.26 -3.79
N ILE A 149 14.62 20.16 -2.76
CA ILE A 149 13.53 19.19 -2.73
C ILE A 149 12.57 19.46 -3.88
N SER A 150 12.32 18.43 -4.69
CA SER A 150 11.42 18.44 -5.82
C SER A 150 10.11 17.72 -5.50
N ASP A 151 10.16 16.60 -4.76
CA ASP A 151 8.99 15.83 -4.35
C ASP A 151 9.30 15.08 -3.04
N GLU A 152 8.28 14.87 -2.21
CA GLU A 152 8.35 14.08 -0.99
C GLU A 152 7.18 13.10 -0.92
N LYS A 153 7.45 11.89 -0.41
CA LYS A 153 6.44 10.86 -0.18
C LYS A 153 6.69 10.16 1.14
N ASP A 154 5.61 9.83 1.84
CA ASP A 154 5.67 8.97 3.00
C ASP A 154 5.03 7.62 2.66
N ILE A 155 5.74 6.53 3.00
CA ILE A 155 5.26 5.16 2.81
C ILE A 155 5.21 4.47 4.16
N THR A 156 4.09 3.82 4.46
CA THR A 156 3.96 2.90 5.59
C THR A 156 3.94 1.47 5.08
N PHE A 157 4.69 0.57 5.71
CA PHE A 157 4.76 -0.83 5.28
C PHE A 157 5.00 -1.77 6.45
N GLY A 158 4.56 -3.02 6.30
CA GLY A 158 4.83 -4.11 7.24
C GLY A 158 5.88 -5.08 6.68
N ILE A 159 6.78 -5.56 7.55
CA ILE A 159 7.73 -6.60 7.18
C ILE A 159 7.10 -7.95 7.45
N LYS A 160 6.77 -8.68 6.39
CA LYS A 160 6.15 -10.00 6.46
C LYS A 160 6.53 -10.86 5.27
N LYS A 161 6.50 -12.19 5.47
CA LYS A 161 6.51 -13.18 4.38
C LYS A 161 5.11 -13.75 4.24
N TYR A 162 4.57 -13.67 3.05
CA TYR A 162 3.27 -14.21 2.70
C TYR A 162 3.44 -15.41 1.76
N GLU A 163 2.80 -16.52 2.08
CA GLU A 163 2.79 -17.73 1.25
C GLU A 163 1.39 -18.35 1.24
N TYR A 164 1.05 -19.01 0.16
CA TYR A 164 -0.15 -19.85 0.09
C TYR A 164 0.18 -21.17 -0.60
N LYS A 165 -0.47 -22.24 -0.17
CA LYS A 165 -0.27 -23.58 -0.70
C LYS A 165 -1.59 -24.33 -0.76
N MET A 166 -1.74 -25.18 -1.77
CA MET A 166 -2.83 -26.18 -1.77
C MET A 166 -2.34 -27.38 -0.92
N ILE A 167 -3.03 -27.62 0.18
CA ILE A 167 -2.70 -28.74 1.08
C ILE A 167 -3.91 -29.68 1.11
N ASN A 168 -3.64 -31.00 0.94
CA ASN A 168 -4.70 -31.99 1.07
C ASN A 168 -5.14 -32.09 2.53
N ASN A 169 -6.45 -32.06 2.74
CA ASN A 169 -7.04 -32.29 4.05
C ASN A 169 -7.17 -33.80 4.36
N VAL A 170 -7.83 -34.12 5.48
CA VAL A 170 -8.00 -35.49 5.98
C VAL A 170 -8.75 -36.41 4.97
N VAL A 171 -9.59 -35.84 4.12
CA VAL A 171 -10.31 -36.57 3.05
C VAL A 171 -9.61 -36.46 1.68
N ASN A 172 -8.33 -36.09 1.69
CA ASN A 172 -7.49 -35.92 0.51
C ASN A 172 -8.02 -34.89 -0.51
N TYR A 173 -8.63 -33.82 0.01
CA TYR A 173 -9.16 -32.73 -0.81
C TYR A 173 -8.21 -31.52 -0.75
N PRO A 174 -7.87 -30.89 -1.89
CA PRO A 174 -7.00 -29.73 -1.88
C PRO A 174 -7.67 -28.52 -1.25
N VAL A 175 -7.04 -27.94 -0.23
CA VAL A 175 -7.52 -26.76 0.49
C VAL A 175 -6.48 -25.65 0.40
N LEU A 176 -6.90 -24.48 -0.04
CA LEU A 176 -6.06 -23.29 -0.05
C LEU A 176 -5.70 -22.90 1.38
N THR A 177 -4.41 -22.93 1.68
CA THR A 177 -3.89 -22.66 3.02
C THR A 177 -2.90 -21.51 2.97
N PHE A 178 -3.07 -20.55 3.88
CA PHE A 178 -2.25 -19.35 3.96
C PHE A 178 -1.25 -19.44 5.11
N PHE A 179 -0.07 -18.85 4.87
CA PHE A 179 0.99 -18.73 5.86
C PHE A 179 1.48 -17.28 5.89
N ILE A 180 1.66 -16.76 7.08
CA ILE A 180 2.33 -15.48 7.33
C ILE A 180 3.54 -15.76 8.22
N ASN A 181 4.71 -15.31 7.78
CA ASN A 181 5.97 -15.53 8.49
C ASN A 181 6.22 -17.02 8.85
N GLY A 182 5.81 -17.93 7.95
CA GLY A 182 5.92 -19.37 8.15
C GLY A 182 4.85 -19.99 9.07
N GLN A 183 4.03 -19.18 9.75
CA GLN A 183 2.92 -19.64 10.58
C GLN A 183 1.66 -19.86 9.73
N LYS A 184 1.06 -21.05 9.84
CA LYS A 184 -0.26 -21.31 9.23
C LYS A 184 -1.32 -20.41 9.86
N ILE A 185 -2.08 -19.71 9.01
CA ILE A 185 -3.13 -18.77 9.43
C ILE A 185 -4.49 -19.40 9.18
N TYR A 186 -5.33 -19.42 10.20
CA TYR A 186 -6.75 -19.70 10.05
C TYR A 186 -7.47 -18.40 9.72
N LEU A 187 -8.01 -18.30 8.50
CA LEU A 187 -8.69 -17.11 8.04
C LEU A 187 -10.06 -16.97 8.72
N LYS A 188 -10.26 -15.87 9.41
CA LYS A 188 -11.51 -15.49 10.07
C LYS A 188 -11.95 -14.15 9.51
N GLY A 189 -13.08 -14.13 8.82
CA GLY A 189 -13.53 -12.90 8.17
C GLY A 189 -14.82 -13.10 7.38
N GLY A 190 -15.19 -12.05 6.69
CA GLY A 190 -16.39 -12.02 5.85
C GLY A 190 -16.24 -11.11 4.65
N ASN A 191 -17.33 -10.97 3.90
CA ASN A 191 -17.37 -10.05 2.79
C ASN A 191 -17.54 -8.60 3.27
N TRP A 192 -16.82 -7.69 2.61
CA TRP A 192 -17.04 -6.27 2.67
C TRP A 192 -17.84 -5.86 1.43
N GLY A 193 -19.08 -5.43 1.63
CA GLY A 193 -19.98 -5.00 0.56
C GLY A 193 -20.25 -3.49 0.57
N MET A 194 -19.33 -2.69 1.08
CA MET A 194 -19.48 -1.27 1.40
C MET A 194 -20.29 -1.03 2.68
N SER A 195 -20.04 0.07 3.34
CA SER A 195 -20.65 0.33 4.65
C SER A 195 -22.04 0.91 4.58
N GLU A 196 -22.37 1.51 3.45
CA GLU A 196 -23.70 2.05 3.19
C GLU A 196 -23.86 2.36 1.68
N TYR A 197 -25.13 2.41 1.22
CA TYR A 197 -25.45 2.51 -0.20
C TYR A 197 -25.14 3.88 -0.86
N LEU A 198 -24.94 4.94 -0.07
CA LEU A 198 -24.52 6.25 -0.57
C LEU A 198 -22.99 6.44 -0.59
N LEU A 199 -22.24 5.40 -0.26
CA LEU A 199 -20.77 5.36 -0.31
C LEU A 199 -20.10 6.44 0.57
N ARG A 200 -20.72 6.83 1.68
CA ARG A 200 -20.19 7.86 2.60
C ARG A 200 -19.20 7.29 3.61
N CYS A 201 -18.45 6.26 3.26
CA CYS A 201 -17.41 5.71 4.10
C CYS A 201 -16.04 6.19 3.61
N HIS A 202 -15.50 7.21 4.27
CA HIS A 202 -14.21 7.80 3.96
C HIS A 202 -13.39 8.08 5.21
N GLY A 203 -12.07 8.15 5.06
CA GLY A 203 -11.16 8.58 6.11
C GLY A 203 -11.35 7.78 7.42
N LYS A 204 -11.55 8.49 8.52
CA LYS A 204 -11.68 7.87 9.85
C LYS A 204 -12.89 6.95 10.06
N GLU A 205 -13.89 7.00 9.20
CA GLU A 205 -15.01 6.06 9.30
C GLU A 205 -14.56 4.62 9.03
N TYR A 206 -13.58 4.43 8.16
CA TYR A 206 -12.96 3.13 7.97
C TYR A 206 -12.31 2.61 9.26
N GLU A 207 -11.64 3.50 10.02
CA GLU A 207 -10.97 3.09 11.26
C GLU A 207 -11.93 2.40 12.23
N THR A 208 -13.09 3.01 12.48
CA THR A 208 -14.08 2.44 13.38
C THR A 208 -14.53 1.06 12.94
N LYS A 209 -14.81 0.90 11.65
CA LYS A 209 -15.30 -0.36 11.07
C LYS A 209 -14.24 -1.45 11.09
N ILE A 210 -13.02 -1.14 10.69
CA ILE A 210 -11.89 -2.09 10.71
C ILE A 210 -11.57 -2.49 12.15
N LYS A 211 -11.58 -1.53 13.09
CA LYS A 211 -11.38 -1.81 14.51
C LYS A 211 -12.44 -2.76 15.06
N LEU A 212 -13.71 -2.60 14.70
CA LEU A 212 -14.77 -3.54 15.08
C LEU A 212 -14.50 -4.95 14.54
N HIS A 213 -14.02 -5.09 13.30
CA HIS A 213 -13.62 -6.39 12.77
C HIS A 213 -12.48 -7.01 13.59
N LYS A 214 -11.47 -6.21 13.95
CA LYS A 214 -10.41 -6.65 14.85
C LYS A 214 -10.96 -7.12 16.19
N ASP A 215 -11.84 -6.35 16.83
CA ASP A 215 -12.44 -6.65 18.13
C ASP A 215 -13.31 -7.93 18.09
N MET A 216 -13.88 -8.26 16.91
CA MET A 216 -14.54 -9.54 16.64
C MET A 216 -13.57 -10.69 16.33
N ASN A 217 -12.27 -10.49 16.47
CA ASN A 217 -11.22 -11.44 16.14
C ASN A 217 -11.12 -11.82 14.66
N TYR A 218 -11.53 -10.94 13.75
CA TYR A 218 -11.27 -11.11 12.33
C TYR A 218 -9.82 -10.77 12.00
N ASN A 219 -9.28 -11.45 11.01
CA ASN A 219 -7.92 -11.25 10.48
C ASN A 219 -7.90 -11.22 8.95
N MET A 220 -9.05 -11.16 8.33
CA MET A 220 -9.23 -11.06 6.88
C MET A 220 -10.54 -10.37 6.57
N ILE A 221 -10.52 -9.53 5.55
CA ILE A 221 -11.72 -9.00 4.91
C ILE A 221 -11.64 -9.32 3.42
N ARG A 222 -12.71 -9.89 2.87
CA ARG A 222 -12.83 -10.10 1.43
C ARG A 222 -13.61 -8.94 0.84
N LEU A 223 -12.98 -8.16 0.00
CA LEU A 223 -13.68 -7.18 -0.82
C LEU A 223 -14.56 -7.93 -1.82
N TRP A 224 -15.87 -7.76 -1.68
CA TRP A 224 -16.81 -8.41 -2.55
C TRP A 224 -16.74 -7.80 -3.96
N THR A 225 -17.10 -8.55 -4.97
CA THR A 225 -16.98 -8.21 -6.40
C THR A 225 -17.22 -6.72 -6.70
N GLY A 226 -16.18 -6.02 -7.19
CA GLY A 226 -16.25 -4.61 -7.57
C GLY A 226 -16.30 -3.61 -6.40
N CYS A 227 -16.21 -4.05 -5.16
CA CYS A 227 -16.10 -3.16 -4.00
C CYS A 227 -14.64 -2.76 -3.78
N VAL A 228 -14.14 -1.85 -4.60
CA VAL A 228 -12.83 -1.24 -4.39
C VAL A 228 -12.97 -0.13 -3.35
N THR A 229 -12.05 -0.13 -2.40
CA THR A 229 -12.03 0.82 -1.28
C THR A 229 -10.95 1.87 -1.47
N ASP A 230 -11.04 2.95 -0.69
CA ASP A 230 -10.02 4.00 -0.65
C ASP A 230 -8.73 3.50 0.05
N ASP A 231 -7.62 4.21 -0.13
CA ASP A 231 -6.32 3.84 0.46
C ASP A 231 -6.39 3.76 1.99
N GLU A 232 -7.17 4.61 2.64
CA GLU A 232 -7.34 4.60 4.10
C GLU A 232 -7.91 3.28 4.63
N PHE A 233 -8.71 2.56 3.84
CA PHE A 233 -9.17 1.23 4.22
C PHE A 233 -8.00 0.27 4.42
N TYR A 234 -7.05 0.26 3.47
CA TYR A 234 -5.87 -0.60 3.55
C TYR A 234 -4.92 -0.16 4.66
N ASP A 235 -4.74 1.16 4.85
CA ASP A 235 -3.94 1.70 5.95
C ASP A 235 -4.44 1.22 7.30
N TYR A 236 -5.75 1.22 7.51
CA TYR A 236 -6.35 0.71 8.76
C TYR A 236 -6.28 -0.81 8.86
N CYS A 237 -6.38 -1.55 7.76
CA CYS A 237 -6.14 -3.00 7.75
C CYS A 237 -4.69 -3.31 8.15
N ASP A 238 -3.72 -2.59 7.61
CA ASP A 238 -2.31 -2.75 7.98
C ASP A 238 -2.05 -2.39 9.44
N LYS A 239 -2.68 -1.33 9.95
CA LYS A 239 -2.58 -0.87 11.35
C LYS A 239 -3.16 -1.85 12.35
N TYR A 240 -4.24 -2.53 12.00
CA TYR A 240 -4.97 -3.39 12.94
C TYR A 240 -4.74 -4.89 12.75
N GLY A 241 -4.06 -5.33 11.68
CA GLY A 241 -3.80 -6.74 11.39
C GLY A 241 -4.97 -7.43 10.72
#